data_43d2e48b1a0d0be0a1a7c951d94b6851
#
_entry.id   43d2e48b1a0d0be0a1a7c951d94b6851
#
_cell.length_a   1.000
_cell.length_b   1.000
_cell.length_c   1.000
_cell.angle_alpha   90.00
_cell.angle_beta   90.00
_cell.angle_gamma   90.00
#
_symmetry.space_group_name_H-M   'P 1'
#
loop_
_entity.id
_entity.type
_entity.pdbx_description
1 polymer ?
#
loop_
_entity_poly.entity_id
_entity_poly.type
_entity_poly.pdbx_seq_one_letter_code
_entity_poly.pdbx_strand_id
1 'polypeptide(L)'
;MILSPFSPIFFQPRKGRNGVPSYYVQTFAPTDKIQLQLIGVSGDTPPTTKVFNYCTDSELYTIEWSSWDMNGNDLLYFATIHGLNNGYYYIVMEGVGISEPFKVTDHLPELNQTTLIQYAMKDNRQRDDAVFLVDNMPTFFDFRVPGGFKDGGWQFGVENEQFVTDDANIVEMFGMDSVAKTFTMGEGDGVPIWFGELLNRLLTCTYVYFDGVRYARKEGNVPEVSAQDELLNSFIITQVVQKVTLLDPVIEAANHVAIRRVDEDYYRKLDSENNINRLIY
;
A
#
# COMPACT_ATOMS: atom_id res chain seq x y z
N MET A 1 5.07 -15.07 17.00
CA MET A 1 4.28 -14.23 16.06
C MET A 1 5.18 -13.39 15.20
N ILE A 2 4.81 -13.19 13.95
CA ILE A 2 5.56 -12.42 12.96
C ILE A 2 4.67 -11.27 12.47
N LEU A 3 5.18 -10.04 12.56
CA LEU A 3 4.49 -8.89 11.95
C LEU A 3 4.60 -9.00 10.43
N SER A 4 3.47 -8.86 9.75
CA SER A 4 3.45 -8.90 8.29
C SER A 4 4.33 -7.80 7.70
N PRO A 5 5.21 -8.15 6.76
CA PRO A 5 6.09 -7.19 6.10
C PRO A 5 5.33 -6.24 5.14
N PHE A 6 4.02 -6.44 4.99
CA PHE A 6 3.13 -5.55 4.25
C PHE A 6 2.49 -4.46 5.12
N SER A 7 2.73 -4.46 6.43
CA SER A 7 2.22 -3.39 7.31
C SER A 7 2.74 -2.02 6.86
N PRO A 8 1.87 -1.01 6.73
CA PRO A 8 2.25 0.32 6.23
C PRO A 8 2.99 1.18 7.27
N ILE A 9 3.20 0.66 8.47
CA ILE A 9 3.96 1.28 9.55
C ILE A 9 5.13 0.39 9.92
N PHE A 10 6.28 1.03 10.16
CA PHE A 10 7.49 0.35 10.60
C PHE A 10 7.60 0.31 12.12
N PHE A 11 7.88 -0.86 12.66
CA PHE A 11 8.17 -1.07 14.08
C PHE A 11 9.68 -1.20 14.28
N GLN A 12 10.23 -0.33 15.12
CA GLN A 12 11.64 -0.38 15.45
C GLN A 12 11.89 -1.44 16.53
N PRO A 13 12.74 -2.45 16.29
CA PRO A 13 13.35 -3.15 17.38
C PRO A 13 14.29 -2.17 18.08
N ARG A 14 14.05 -1.80 19.30
CA ARG A 14 14.74 -0.91 20.27
C ARG A 14 16.00 -0.12 19.82
N LYS A 15 16.56 -0.42 18.67
CA LYS A 15 17.64 0.31 17.97
C LYS A 15 17.20 0.39 16.53
N GLY A 16 17.10 1.57 15.99
CA GLY A 16 16.69 1.82 14.63
C GLY A 16 17.42 0.91 13.62
N ARG A 17 16.76 0.61 12.54
CA ARG A 17 17.36 -0.12 11.42
C ARG A 17 18.64 0.61 11.04
N ASN A 18 19.77 -0.06 11.02
CA ASN A 18 21.12 0.52 10.86
C ASN A 18 21.57 1.48 11.99
N GLY A 19 20.86 1.55 13.12
CA GLY A 19 21.25 2.39 14.25
C GLY A 19 21.04 3.90 14.07
N VAL A 20 20.49 4.33 12.93
CA VAL A 20 20.22 5.74 12.64
C VAL A 20 18.70 5.97 12.64
N PRO A 21 18.19 6.84 13.53
CA PRO A 21 16.77 7.20 13.52
C PRO A 21 16.45 8.01 12.24
N SER A 22 15.29 7.75 11.64
CA SER A 22 14.79 8.61 10.59
C SER A 22 14.07 9.81 11.20
N TYR A 23 14.25 10.98 10.62
CA TYR A 23 13.50 12.18 10.96
C TYR A 23 12.19 12.33 10.21
N TYR A 24 11.92 11.44 9.25
CA TYR A 24 10.68 11.49 8.50
C TYR A 24 9.51 10.99 9.34
N VAL A 25 8.44 11.79 9.40
CA VAL A 25 7.18 11.44 10.04
C VAL A 25 6.17 11.11 8.95
N GLN A 26 5.76 9.84 8.87
CA GLN A 26 4.77 9.38 7.90
C GLN A 26 3.42 10.07 8.13
N THR A 27 2.82 10.56 7.06
CA THR A 27 1.53 11.26 7.11
C THR A 27 0.42 10.35 6.63
N PHE A 28 -0.72 10.38 7.32
CA PHE A 28 -1.97 9.71 6.93
C PHE A 28 -3.12 10.72 6.94
N ALA A 29 -4.11 10.49 6.09
CA ALA A 29 -5.39 11.16 6.20
C ALA A 29 -6.27 10.46 7.27
N PRO A 30 -7.24 11.13 7.90
CA PRO A 30 -8.16 10.48 8.84
C PRO A 30 -8.98 9.33 8.24
N THR A 31 -9.10 9.31 6.92
CA THR A 31 -9.80 8.27 6.15
C THR A 31 -8.92 7.07 5.79
N ASP A 32 -7.61 7.20 5.92
CA ASP A 32 -6.69 6.10 5.61
C ASP A 32 -6.81 4.99 6.66
N LYS A 33 -6.69 3.75 6.22
CA LYS A 33 -6.77 2.57 7.07
C LYS A 33 -5.37 2.02 7.31
N ILE A 34 -4.85 2.24 8.51
CA ILE A 34 -3.56 1.67 8.92
C ILE A 34 -3.82 0.24 9.37
N GLN A 35 -3.55 -0.71 8.48
CA GLN A 35 -3.78 -2.11 8.74
C GLN A 35 -2.55 -2.79 9.32
N LEU A 36 -2.75 -3.51 10.40
CA LEU A 36 -1.74 -4.34 11.03
C LEU A 36 -2.14 -5.81 10.89
N GLN A 37 -1.15 -6.65 10.61
CA GLN A 37 -1.33 -8.09 10.55
C GLN A 37 -0.20 -8.79 11.28
N LEU A 38 -0.55 -9.77 12.11
CA LEU A 38 0.36 -10.67 12.79
C LEU A 38 0.02 -12.10 12.42
N ILE A 39 1.03 -12.87 12.07
CA ILE A 39 0.88 -14.29 11.81
C ILE A 39 1.47 -15.05 12.99
N GLY A 40 0.67 -15.89 13.59
CA GLY A 40 1.02 -16.75 14.71
C GLY A 40 0.58 -18.18 14.48
N VAL A 41 0.87 -19.05 15.43
CA VAL A 41 0.38 -20.43 15.41
C VAL A 41 -0.86 -20.57 16.28
N SER A 42 -1.64 -21.61 16.02
CA SER A 42 -2.84 -21.92 16.81
C SER A 42 -2.51 -22.07 18.29
N GLY A 43 -3.21 -21.31 19.14
CA GLY A 43 -2.95 -21.22 20.58
C GLY A 43 -2.13 -20.01 21.02
N ASP A 44 -1.51 -19.27 20.11
CA ASP A 44 -0.90 -17.99 20.42
C ASP A 44 -1.97 -16.95 20.79
N THR A 45 -1.60 -16.00 21.63
CA THR A 45 -2.41 -14.81 21.92
C THR A 45 -1.74 -13.58 21.31
N PRO A 46 -2.51 -12.70 20.66
CA PRO A 46 -1.91 -11.50 20.08
C PRO A 46 -1.34 -10.61 21.19
N PRO A 47 -0.23 -9.89 20.90
CA PRO A 47 0.38 -9.00 21.88
C PRO A 47 -0.55 -7.84 22.20
N THR A 48 -0.51 -7.40 23.46
CA THR A 48 -1.15 -6.13 23.85
C THR A 48 -0.59 -5.01 22.98
N THR A 49 -1.46 -4.34 22.26
CA THR A 49 -1.06 -3.29 21.33
C THR A 49 -1.85 -2.03 21.63
N LYS A 50 -1.13 -0.93 21.80
CA LYS A 50 -1.72 0.33 22.25
C LYS A 50 -1.30 1.48 21.34
N VAL A 51 -2.22 2.41 21.12
CA VAL A 51 -1.98 3.67 20.41
C VAL A 51 -1.78 4.80 21.41
N PHE A 52 -0.72 5.54 21.22
CA PHE A 52 -0.35 6.68 22.07
C PHE A 52 -0.36 7.98 21.26
N ASN A 53 -0.72 9.06 21.95
CA ASN A 53 -0.47 10.40 21.43
C ASN A 53 1.00 10.74 21.66
N TYR A 54 1.72 11.07 20.59
CA TYR A 54 3.17 11.32 20.65
C TYR A 54 3.53 12.60 21.45
N CYS A 55 2.67 13.62 21.42
CA CYS A 55 2.96 14.89 22.09
C CYS A 55 2.73 14.84 23.61
N THR A 56 1.75 14.06 24.05
CA THR A 56 1.35 13.98 25.47
C THR A 56 1.80 12.69 26.15
N ASP A 57 2.31 11.74 25.37
CA ASP A 57 2.66 10.37 25.81
C ASP A 57 1.50 9.65 26.52
N SER A 58 0.27 10.03 26.18
CA SER A 58 -0.93 9.45 26.75
C SER A 58 -1.47 8.31 25.88
N GLU A 59 -1.82 7.21 26.53
CA GLU A 59 -2.56 6.12 25.89
C GLU A 59 -3.93 6.61 25.44
N LEU A 60 -4.29 6.34 24.19
CA LEU A 60 -5.61 6.64 23.63
C LEU A 60 -6.55 5.44 23.75
N TYR A 61 -6.11 4.30 23.28
CA TYR A 61 -6.85 3.04 23.35
C TYR A 61 -5.95 1.83 23.10
N THR A 62 -6.43 0.68 23.52
CA THR A 62 -5.83 -0.61 23.20
C THR A 62 -6.49 -1.16 21.95
N ILE A 63 -5.68 -1.66 21.01
CA ILE A 63 -6.14 -2.24 19.75
C ILE A 63 -6.76 -3.61 20.04
N GLU A 64 -7.97 -3.81 19.55
CA GLU A 64 -8.62 -5.12 19.54
C GLU A 64 -8.24 -5.89 18.28
N TRP A 65 -7.76 -7.12 18.45
CA TRP A 65 -7.37 -7.99 17.36
C TRP A 65 -8.52 -8.92 16.98
N SER A 66 -8.83 -8.95 15.70
CA SER A 66 -9.64 -10.00 15.10
C SER A 66 -8.74 -11.17 14.69
N SER A 67 -9.26 -12.38 14.69
CA SER A 67 -8.50 -13.56 14.27
C SER A 67 -9.19 -14.28 13.11
N TRP A 68 -8.39 -14.88 12.25
CA TRP A 68 -8.84 -15.70 11.14
C TRP A 68 -7.92 -16.90 10.96
N ASP A 69 -8.50 -18.08 10.73
CA ASP A 69 -7.76 -19.33 10.55
C ASP A 69 -7.25 -19.42 9.11
N MET A 70 -5.93 -19.48 8.95
CA MET A 70 -5.29 -19.55 7.63
C MET A 70 -5.25 -20.98 7.08
N ASN A 71 -4.90 -21.97 7.90
CA ASN A 71 -4.66 -23.34 7.44
C ASN A 71 -4.75 -24.42 8.53
N GLY A 72 -5.41 -24.12 9.64
CA GLY A 72 -5.56 -25.03 10.80
C GLY A 72 -4.37 -25.06 11.77
N ASN A 73 -3.19 -24.58 11.36
CA ASN A 73 -2.02 -24.43 12.23
C ASN A 73 -1.68 -22.94 12.44
N ASP A 74 -1.85 -22.12 11.41
CA ASP A 74 -1.48 -20.71 11.43
C ASP A 74 -2.73 -19.84 11.55
N LEU A 75 -2.66 -18.86 12.43
CA LEU A 75 -3.69 -17.86 12.68
C LEU A 75 -3.20 -16.49 12.22
N LEU A 76 -4.07 -15.80 11.49
CA LEU A 76 -3.94 -14.38 11.24
C LEU A 76 -4.61 -13.62 12.38
N TYR A 77 -3.90 -12.69 12.99
CA TYR A 77 -4.47 -11.61 13.78
C TYR A 77 -4.38 -10.31 12.98
N PHE A 78 -5.49 -9.64 12.86
CA PHE A 78 -5.54 -8.38 12.10
C PHE A 78 -6.31 -7.31 12.85
N ALA A 79 -5.88 -6.08 12.66
CA ALA A 79 -6.53 -4.91 13.21
C ALA A 79 -6.37 -3.73 12.26
N THR A 80 -7.33 -2.83 12.26
CA THR A 80 -7.29 -1.62 11.46
C THR A 80 -7.39 -0.40 12.36
N ILE A 81 -6.42 0.48 12.28
CA ILE A 81 -6.44 1.79 12.95
C ILE A 81 -6.99 2.79 11.95
N HIS A 82 -8.05 3.47 12.33
CA HIS A 82 -8.70 4.48 11.52
C HIS A 82 -9.42 5.51 12.41
N GLY A 83 -9.86 6.61 11.83
CA GLY A 83 -10.67 7.60 12.53
C GLY A 83 -9.91 8.36 13.63
N LEU A 84 -8.59 8.38 13.59
CA LEU A 84 -7.79 9.22 14.47
C LEU A 84 -7.99 10.69 14.12
N ASN A 85 -8.06 11.54 15.15
CA ASN A 85 -8.08 12.98 14.98
C ASN A 85 -6.72 13.49 14.44
N ASN A 86 -6.69 14.75 14.02
CA ASN A 86 -5.43 15.39 13.64
C ASN A 86 -4.44 15.37 14.81
N GLY A 87 -3.24 14.87 14.59
CA GLY A 87 -2.21 14.76 15.64
C GLY A 87 -1.05 13.87 15.27
N TYR A 88 -0.16 13.66 16.23
CA TYR A 88 1.00 12.77 16.11
C TYR A 88 0.82 11.59 17.04
N TYR A 89 1.12 10.39 16.52
CA TYR A 89 0.84 9.13 17.19
C TYR A 89 2.00 8.15 17.04
N TYR A 90 2.03 7.16 17.90
CA TYR A 90 2.86 5.98 17.77
C TYR A 90 2.15 4.77 18.38
N ILE A 91 2.60 3.59 18.03
CA ILE A 91 2.02 2.31 18.47
C ILE A 91 3.05 1.57 19.28
N VAL A 92 2.64 1.05 20.41
CA VAL A 92 3.44 0.13 21.23
C VAL A 92 2.83 -1.25 21.13
N MET A 93 3.62 -2.22 20.69
CA MET A 93 3.23 -3.63 20.58
C MET A 93 4.16 -4.46 21.47
N GLU A 94 3.61 -5.04 22.52
CA GLU A 94 4.39 -5.82 23.48
C GLU A 94 5.13 -6.97 22.81
N GLY A 95 6.42 -7.12 23.11
CA GLY A 95 7.26 -8.17 22.51
C GLY A 95 7.70 -7.93 21.06
N VAL A 96 7.11 -6.98 20.35
CA VAL A 96 7.50 -6.60 18.96
C VAL A 96 8.32 -5.31 18.96
N GLY A 97 7.79 -4.23 19.53
CA GLY A 97 8.50 -2.95 19.59
C GLY A 97 7.58 -1.74 19.59
N ILE A 98 8.18 -0.60 19.27
CA ILE A 98 7.50 0.69 19.16
C ILE A 98 7.53 1.10 17.67
N SER A 99 6.40 1.55 17.14
CA SER A 99 6.37 2.05 15.77
C SER A 99 7.14 3.35 15.62
N GLU A 100 7.57 3.66 14.41
CA GLU A 100 7.93 5.05 14.10
C GLU A 100 6.73 5.95 14.31
N PRO A 101 6.96 7.23 14.71
CA PRO A 101 5.88 8.18 14.85
C PRO A 101 5.24 8.47 13.50
N PHE A 102 3.93 8.67 13.50
CA PHE A 102 3.17 9.08 12.33
C PHE A 102 2.23 10.23 12.66
N LYS A 103 1.88 10.99 11.65
CA LYS A 103 0.96 12.13 11.72
C LYS A 103 -0.35 11.78 11.02
N VAL A 104 -1.45 12.16 11.64
CA VAL A 104 -2.76 12.17 10.99
C VAL A 104 -3.16 13.62 10.76
N THR A 105 -3.58 13.98 9.56
CA THR A 105 -3.97 15.34 9.18
C THR A 105 -5.05 15.35 8.10
N ASP A 106 -5.98 16.29 8.20
CA ASP A 106 -6.95 16.62 7.15
C ASP A 106 -6.54 17.87 6.35
N HIS A 107 -5.32 18.38 6.59
CA HIS A 107 -4.81 19.56 5.92
C HIS A 107 -4.53 19.28 4.45
N LEU A 108 -5.42 19.71 3.57
CA LEU A 108 -5.36 19.42 2.13
C LEU A 108 -4.02 19.79 1.46
N PRO A 109 -3.37 20.95 1.74
CA PRO A 109 -2.07 21.27 1.16
C PRO A 109 -0.97 20.24 1.49
N GLU A 110 -0.99 19.65 2.68
CA GLU A 110 -0.05 18.58 3.04
C GLU A 110 -0.41 17.27 2.34
N LEU A 111 -1.69 16.91 2.34
CA LEU A 111 -2.16 15.68 1.70
C LEU A 111 -1.93 15.70 0.18
N ASN A 112 -2.05 16.85 -0.46
CA ASN A 112 -1.79 17.01 -1.89
C ASN A 112 -0.31 16.81 -2.29
N GLN A 113 0.61 16.82 -1.31
CA GLN A 113 2.02 16.49 -1.53
C GLN A 113 2.30 14.99 -1.32
N THR A 114 1.27 14.22 -1.06
CA THR A 114 1.36 12.78 -0.82
C THR A 114 0.55 12.00 -1.84
N THR A 115 0.92 10.75 -2.04
CA THR A 115 0.19 9.78 -2.86
C THR A 115 -0.28 8.65 -1.96
N LEU A 116 -1.56 8.29 -2.05
CA LEU A 116 -2.09 7.10 -1.40
C LEU A 116 -1.87 5.89 -2.29
N ILE A 117 -1.10 4.93 -1.81
CA ILE A 117 -0.89 3.64 -2.47
C ILE A 117 -1.74 2.59 -1.77
N GLN A 118 -2.69 2.01 -2.50
CA GLN A 118 -3.54 0.92 -2.01
C GLN A 118 -3.16 -0.37 -2.70
N TYR A 119 -2.97 -1.45 -1.94
CA TYR A 119 -2.51 -2.71 -2.50
C TYR A 119 -3.14 -3.93 -1.85
N ALA A 120 -3.37 -4.94 -2.70
CA ALA A 120 -3.88 -6.25 -2.30
C ALA A 120 -3.48 -7.33 -3.31
N MET A 121 -3.59 -8.58 -2.92
CA MET A 121 -3.46 -9.71 -3.83
C MET A 121 -4.83 -10.27 -4.21
N LYS A 122 -4.87 -10.93 -5.35
CA LYS A 122 -6.06 -11.63 -5.86
C LYS A 122 -6.48 -12.80 -4.96
N ASP A 123 -5.49 -13.46 -4.36
CA ASP A 123 -5.68 -14.61 -3.47
C ASP A 123 -4.54 -14.70 -2.46
N ASN A 124 -4.67 -15.59 -1.47
CA ASN A 124 -3.68 -15.78 -0.41
C ASN A 124 -2.64 -16.87 -0.73
N ARG A 125 -2.69 -17.49 -1.93
CA ARG A 125 -1.93 -18.72 -2.22
C ARG A 125 -0.43 -18.53 -2.36
N GLN A 126 0.01 -17.32 -2.63
CA GLN A 126 1.41 -17.05 -2.97
C GLN A 126 2.25 -16.61 -1.77
N ARG A 127 1.64 -16.43 -0.60
CA ARG A 127 2.33 -15.86 0.57
C ARG A 127 1.79 -16.40 1.88
N ASP A 128 2.72 -16.64 2.79
CA ASP A 128 2.47 -17.07 4.17
C ASP A 128 2.70 -15.92 5.16
N ASP A 129 3.17 -14.76 4.69
CA ASP A 129 3.55 -13.61 5.49
C ASP A 129 2.53 -12.46 5.46
N ALA A 130 1.46 -12.62 4.70
CA ALA A 130 0.33 -11.68 4.65
C ALA A 130 -0.93 -12.35 4.13
N VAL A 131 -2.09 -11.84 4.56
CA VAL A 131 -3.41 -12.27 4.10
C VAL A 131 -4.14 -11.09 3.49
N PHE A 132 -4.62 -11.26 2.27
CA PHE A 132 -5.34 -10.23 1.51
C PHE A 132 -6.81 -10.59 1.28
N LEU A 133 -7.18 -11.86 1.48
CA LEU A 133 -8.58 -12.29 1.46
C LEU A 133 -8.93 -12.88 2.82
N VAL A 134 -9.87 -12.26 3.51
CA VAL A 134 -10.51 -12.77 4.71
C VAL A 134 -11.97 -13.03 4.37
N ASP A 135 -12.44 -14.26 4.53
CA ASP A 135 -13.80 -14.68 4.21
C ASP A 135 -14.25 -14.30 2.77
N ASN A 136 -13.34 -14.46 1.80
CA ASN A 136 -13.51 -14.03 0.40
C ASN A 136 -13.67 -12.53 0.18
N MET A 137 -13.47 -11.71 1.20
CA MET A 137 -13.44 -10.26 1.07
C MET A 137 -12.00 -9.75 0.92
N PRO A 138 -11.70 -8.99 -0.14
CA PRO A 138 -10.38 -8.43 -0.34
C PRO A 138 -10.09 -7.34 0.71
N THR A 139 -8.94 -7.47 1.34
CA THR A 139 -8.43 -6.53 2.32
C THR A 139 -7.29 -5.73 1.71
N PHE A 140 -7.46 -4.42 1.64
CA PHE A 140 -6.46 -3.50 1.11
C PHE A 140 -5.67 -2.84 2.22
N PHE A 141 -4.38 -2.72 2.00
CA PHE A 141 -3.50 -1.91 2.81
C PHE A 141 -3.37 -0.53 2.21
N ASP A 142 -3.43 0.50 3.04
CA ASP A 142 -3.23 1.90 2.68
C ASP A 142 -1.83 2.33 3.08
N PHE A 143 -1.01 2.72 2.12
CA PHE A 143 0.33 3.24 2.33
C PHE A 143 0.42 4.62 1.72
N ARG A 144 0.41 5.65 2.55
CA ARG A 144 0.56 7.03 2.09
C ARG A 144 2.02 7.45 2.15
N VAL A 145 2.51 8.01 1.05
CA VAL A 145 3.91 8.37 0.88
C VAL A 145 4.05 9.80 0.34
N PRO A 146 5.11 10.54 0.70
CA PRO A 146 5.38 11.84 0.13
C PRO A 146 5.89 11.69 -1.31
N GLY A 147 5.40 12.54 -2.21
CA GLY A 147 5.77 12.51 -3.62
C GLY A 147 4.65 12.09 -4.54
N GLY A 148 4.98 11.80 -5.78
CA GLY A 148 3.98 11.52 -6.81
C GLY A 148 4.58 11.26 -8.20
N PHE A 149 3.74 11.31 -9.20
CA PHE A 149 4.14 11.20 -10.60
C PHE A 149 4.63 12.56 -11.10
N LYS A 150 5.85 12.62 -11.62
CA LYS A 150 6.41 13.84 -12.22
C LYS A 150 5.81 14.09 -13.61
N ASP A 151 5.54 15.36 -13.89
CA ASP A 151 5.16 15.82 -15.23
C ASP A 151 6.28 15.57 -16.21
N GLY A 152 6.36 14.91 -17.14
CA GLY A 152 7.49 14.65 -18.07
C GLY A 152 8.11 13.26 -17.91
N GLY A 153 7.71 12.48 -16.91
CA GLY A 153 8.13 11.08 -16.76
C GLY A 153 7.29 10.08 -17.55
N TRP A 154 6.58 10.53 -18.59
CA TRP A 154 5.73 9.69 -19.43
C TRP A 154 6.56 8.88 -20.43
N GLN A 155 6.27 7.61 -20.54
CA GLN A 155 6.83 6.73 -21.55
C GLN A 155 5.66 6.05 -22.26
N PHE A 156 5.54 6.33 -23.55
CA PHE A 156 4.55 5.67 -24.41
C PHE A 156 5.23 4.51 -25.13
N GLY A 157 4.68 3.34 -25.04
CA GLY A 157 5.18 2.13 -25.69
C GLY A 157 4.06 1.42 -26.44
N VAL A 158 4.46 0.56 -27.33
CA VAL A 158 3.57 -0.39 -28.00
C VAL A 158 4.21 -1.76 -27.89
N GLU A 159 3.45 -2.73 -27.37
CA GLU A 159 3.76 -4.13 -27.57
C GLU A 159 3.04 -4.58 -28.82
N ASN A 160 3.77 -5.01 -29.83
CA ASN A 160 3.19 -5.51 -31.07
C ASN A 160 3.88 -6.78 -31.56
N GLU A 161 3.12 -7.63 -32.18
CA GLU A 161 3.61 -8.77 -32.94
C GLU A 161 3.27 -8.57 -34.41
N GLN A 162 4.30 -8.58 -35.25
CA GLN A 162 4.18 -8.32 -36.67
C GLN A 162 4.75 -9.50 -37.45
N PHE A 163 4.08 -9.87 -38.51
CA PHE A 163 4.57 -10.80 -39.50
C PHE A 163 4.88 -10.07 -40.80
N VAL A 164 6.06 -10.30 -41.36
CA VAL A 164 6.46 -9.74 -42.65
C VAL A 164 6.30 -10.84 -43.70
N THR A 165 5.46 -10.57 -44.70
CA THR A 165 5.25 -11.50 -45.83
C THR A 165 6.43 -11.45 -46.80
N ASP A 166 6.55 -12.43 -47.67
CA ASP A 166 7.59 -12.51 -48.72
C ASP A 166 7.59 -11.30 -49.63
N ASP A 167 6.43 -10.67 -49.83
CA ASP A 167 6.28 -9.43 -50.60
C ASP A 167 6.62 -8.14 -49.79
N ALA A 168 7.28 -8.29 -48.66
CA ALA A 168 7.62 -7.21 -47.74
C ALA A 168 6.42 -6.41 -47.17
N ASN A 169 5.22 -7.02 -47.19
CA ASN A 169 4.07 -6.43 -46.53
C ASN A 169 4.07 -6.79 -45.05
N ILE A 170 3.77 -5.81 -44.20
CA ILE A 170 3.72 -5.97 -42.74
C ILE A 170 2.27 -6.25 -42.35
N VAL A 171 2.06 -7.41 -41.73
CA VAL A 171 0.78 -7.78 -41.12
C VAL A 171 0.91 -7.68 -39.63
N GLU A 172 0.16 -6.79 -39.01
CA GLU A 172 0.10 -6.68 -37.55
C GLU A 172 -0.84 -7.71 -36.98
N MET A 173 -0.32 -8.62 -36.19
CA MET A 173 -1.08 -9.72 -35.59
C MET A 173 -1.67 -9.33 -34.23
N PHE A 174 -0.96 -8.48 -33.48
CA PHE A 174 -1.35 -7.99 -32.18
C PHE A 174 -0.69 -6.64 -31.94
N GLY A 175 -1.43 -5.72 -31.35
CA GLY A 175 -0.91 -4.42 -30.91
C GLY A 175 -1.60 -3.99 -29.61
N MET A 176 -0.82 -3.64 -28.60
CA MET A 176 -1.31 -3.09 -27.36
C MET A 176 -0.46 -1.88 -26.98
N ASP A 177 -1.11 -0.74 -26.76
CA ASP A 177 -0.44 0.43 -26.23
C ASP A 177 -0.12 0.29 -24.75
N SER A 178 0.98 0.85 -24.34
CA SER A 178 1.37 0.91 -22.95
C SER A 178 1.77 2.32 -22.53
N VAL A 179 1.38 2.69 -21.33
CA VAL A 179 1.73 3.97 -20.71
C VAL A 179 2.46 3.72 -19.42
N ALA A 180 3.73 4.05 -19.38
CA ALA A 180 4.51 3.99 -18.15
C ALA A 180 4.81 5.41 -17.63
N LYS A 181 4.93 5.52 -16.32
CA LYS A 181 5.25 6.75 -15.59
C LYS A 181 6.30 6.49 -14.54
N THR A 182 7.13 7.49 -14.28
CA THR A 182 8.05 7.45 -13.17
C THR A 182 7.37 8.00 -11.91
N PHE A 183 7.23 7.15 -10.93
CA PHE A 183 6.82 7.52 -9.57
C PHE A 183 8.05 7.86 -8.76
N THR A 184 8.02 8.98 -8.03
CA THR A 184 9.11 9.41 -7.15
C THR A 184 8.56 9.67 -5.77
N MET A 185 9.17 9.09 -4.74
CA MET A 185 8.87 9.41 -3.36
C MET A 185 10.10 9.89 -2.61
N GLY A 186 9.89 10.66 -1.56
CA GLY A 186 10.96 11.27 -0.77
C GLY A 186 11.42 12.62 -1.30
N GLU A 187 10.65 13.26 -2.18
CA GLU A 187 10.96 14.59 -2.66
C GLU A 187 10.93 15.60 -1.50
N GLY A 188 11.96 16.44 -1.40
CA GLY A 188 12.16 17.38 -0.29
C GLY A 188 13.05 16.78 0.80
N ASP A 189 12.47 16.22 1.83
CA ASP A 189 13.20 15.74 3.03
C ASP A 189 13.69 14.28 2.91
N GLY A 190 13.31 13.57 1.84
CA GLY A 190 13.59 12.15 1.68
C GLY A 190 12.71 11.26 2.56
N VAL A 191 12.83 9.96 2.37
CA VAL A 191 12.12 8.92 3.16
C VAL A 191 13.08 7.87 3.68
N PRO A 192 12.75 7.17 4.77
CA PRO A 192 13.54 6.04 5.24
C PRO A 192 13.62 4.92 4.21
N ILE A 193 14.70 4.15 4.23
CA ILE A 193 14.93 3.07 3.25
C ILE A 193 13.82 2.01 3.24
N TRP A 194 13.14 1.76 4.37
CA TRP A 194 12.06 0.78 4.45
C TRP A 194 10.86 1.12 3.55
N PHE A 195 10.67 2.41 3.19
CA PHE A 195 9.68 2.83 2.19
C PHE A 195 9.95 2.19 0.83
N GLY A 196 11.23 2.13 0.42
CA GLY A 196 11.63 1.48 -0.81
C GLY A 196 11.45 -0.03 -0.76
N GLU A 197 11.75 -0.64 0.38
CA GLU A 197 11.51 -2.07 0.58
C GLU A 197 10.03 -2.42 0.51
N LEU A 198 9.17 -1.59 1.13
CA LEU A 198 7.72 -1.78 1.05
C LEU A 198 7.20 -1.51 -0.37
N LEU A 199 7.68 -0.44 -1.04
CA LEU A 199 7.32 -0.17 -2.44
C LEU A 199 7.69 -1.35 -3.34
N ASN A 200 8.89 -1.88 -3.21
CA ASN A 200 9.33 -3.04 -3.97
C ASN A 200 8.45 -4.28 -3.71
N ARG A 201 8.00 -4.46 -2.46
CA ARG A 201 7.16 -5.58 -2.05
C ARG A 201 5.72 -5.42 -2.54
N LEU A 202 5.09 -4.25 -2.33
CA LEU A 202 3.71 -4.02 -2.74
C LEU A 202 3.53 -4.09 -4.26
N LEU A 203 4.55 -3.75 -5.05
CA LEU A 203 4.53 -3.89 -6.50
C LEU A 203 4.57 -5.36 -6.99
N THR A 204 4.68 -6.34 -6.08
CA THR A 204 4.42 -7.75 -6.39
C THR A 204 2.94 -8.12 -6.23
N CYS A 205 2.13 -7.23 -5.68
CA CYS A 205 0.69 -7.46 -5.52
C CYS A 205 -0.06 -7.38 -6.85
N THR A 206 -1.14 -8.13 -6.94
CA THR A 206 -2.00 -8.15 -8.14
C THR A 206 -2.72 -6.83 -8.36
N TYR A 207 -3.11 -6.18 -7.26
CA TYR A 207 -3.83 -4.92 -7.27
C TYR A 207 -3.00 -3.87 -6.56
N VAL A 208 -2.54 -2.88 -7.31
CA VAL A 208 -1.82 -1.72 -6.78
C VAL A 208 -2.40 -0.46 -7.40
N TYR A 209 -2.87 0.45 -6.56
CA TYR A 209 -3.49 1.70 -6.97
C TYR A 209 -2.72 2.87 -6.39
N PHE A 210 -2.39 3.83 -7.22
CA PHE A 210 -1.82 5.12 -6.83
C PHE A 210 -2.91 6.18 -7.02
N ASP A 211 -3.39 6.78 -5.93
CA ASP A 211 -4.53 7.70 -5.93
C ASP A 211 -5.73 7.18 -6.73
N GLY A 212 -5.98 5.87 -6.58
CA GLY A 212 -7.09 5.18 -7.20
C GLY A 212 -6.90 4.80 -8.67
N VAL A 213 -5.76 5.06 -9.29
CA VAL A 213 -5.43 4.57 -10.63
C VAL A 213 -4.55 3.33 -10.50
N ARG A 214 -4.92 2.26 -11.21
CA ARG A 214 -4.21 0.99 -11.17
C ARG A 214 -2.92 1.04 -11.97
N TYR A 215 -1.84 0.57 -11.34
CA TYR A 215 -0.54 0.40 -11.96
C TYR A 215 0.03 -0.97 -11.64
N ALA A 216 0.94 -1.41 -12.48
CA ALA A 216 1.78 -2.57 -12.29
C ALA A 216 3.25 -2.17 -12.39
N ARG A 217 4.14 -3.00 -11.87
CA ARG A 217 5.57 -2.84 -12.12
C ARG A 217 5.84 -2.98 -13.62
N LYS A 218 6.59 -2.05 -14.20
CA LYS A 218 7.11 -2.24 -15.54
C LYS A 218 8.18 -3.33 -15.50
N GLU A 219 8.09 -4.30 -16.40
CA GLU A 219 9.05 -5.39 -16.50
C GLU A 219 10.50 -4.87 -16.60
N GLY A 220 11.42 -5.53 -15.91
CA GLY A 220 12.83 -5.17 -15.88
C GLY A 220 13.18 -3.94 -15.03
N ASN A 221 12.19 -3.23 -14.47
CA ASN A 221 12.44 -2.06 -13.63
C ASN A 221 12.39 -2.43 -12.14
N VAL A 222 13.36 -1.93 -11.40
CA VAL A 222 13.46 -2.05 -9.94
C VAL A 222 13.48 -0.65 -9.32
N PRO A 223 13.09 -0.48 -8.06
CA PRO A 223 13.21 0.80 -7.39
C PRO A 223 14.66 1.27 -7.37
N GLU A 224 14.89 2.48 -7.85
CA GLU A 224 16.19 3.15 -7.75
C GLU A 224 16.20 3.99 -6.49
N VAL A 225 17.27 3.88 -5.73
CA VAL A 225 17.43 4.56 -4.44
C VAL A 225 18.62 5.51 -4.55
N SER A 226 18.37 6.79 -4.33
CA SER A 226 19.39 7.83 -4.25
C SER A 226 19.45 8.37 -2.82
N ALA A 227 20.64 8.35 -2.22
CA ALA A 227 20.82 8.94 -0.90
C ALA A 227 20.69 10.46 -1.01
N GLN A 228 19.81 11.04 -0.19
CA GLN A 228 19.76 12.49 0.02
C GLN A 228 20.63 12.88 1.21
N ASP A 229 20.51 12.12 2.31
CA ASP A 229 21.37 12.20 3.46
C ASP A 229 21.48 10.82 4.11
N GLU A 230 22.64 10.17 3.95
CA GLU A 230 22.86 8.83 4.51
C GLU A 230 22.90 8.83 6.04
N LEU A 231 23.38 9.91 6.65
CA LEU A 231 23.48 10.02 8.11
C LEU A 231 22.10 10.18 8.76
N LEU A 232 21.15 10.75 8.03
CA LEU A 232 19.77 10.95 8.48
C LEU A 232 18.81 9.84 7.97
N ASN A 233 19.33 8.79 7.34
CA ASN A 233 18.50 7.73 6.72
C ASN A 233 17.42 8.31 5.81
N SER A 234 17.82 9.24 4.95
CA SER A 234 16.95 10.00 4.05
C SER A 234 17.28 9.68 2.60
N PHE A 235 16.30 9.14 1.86
CA PHE A 235 16.47 8.66 0.50
C PHE A 235 15.36 9.16 -0.41
N ILE A 236 15.71 9.39 -1.68
CA ILE A 236 14.77 9.56 -2.77
C ILE A 236 14.66 8.24 -3.50
N ILE A 237 13.45 7.76 -3.69
CA ILE A 237 13.18 6.47 -4.32
C ILE A 237 12.32 6.68 -5.54
N THR A 238 12.80 6.19 -6.69
CA THR A 238 12.11 6.29 -7.97
C THR A 238 11.78 4.90 -8.52
N GLN A 239 10.60 4.76 -9.11
CA GLN A 239 10.14 3.52 -9.71
C GLN A 239 9.33 3.81 -10.96
N VAL A 240 9.67 3.15 -12.06
CA VAL A 240 8.84 3.16 -13.25
C VAL A 240 7.71 2.15 -13.10
N VAL A 241 6.48 2.62 -13.22
CA VAL A 241 5.27 1.81 -13.18
C VAL A 241 4.48 1.98 -14.46
N GLN A 242 3.79 0.92 -14.88
CA GLN A 242 2.97 0.90 -16.08
C GLN A 242 1.50 0.97 -15.69
N LYS A 243 0.77 1.89 -16.31
CA LYS A 243 -0.67 1.98 -16.11
C LYS A 243 -1.32 0.70 -16.63
N VAL A 244 -2.16 0.08 -15.83
CA VAL A 244 -2.95 -1.06 -16.26
C VAL A 244 -4.17 -0.53 -17.00
N THR A 245 -4.23 -0.80 -18.30
CA THR A 245 -5.40 -0.48 -19.12
C THR A 245 -6.21 -1.75 -19.27
N LEU A 246 -7.44 -1.74 -18.79
CA LEU A 246 -8.39 -2.82 -19.04
C LEU A 246 -9.14 -2.53 -20.34
N LEU A 247 -9.35 -3.56 -21.14
CA LEU A 247 -10.14 -3.47 -22.38
C LEU A 247 -11.62 -3.18 -22.09
N ASP A 248 -12.07 -3.52 -20.87
CA ASP A 248 -13.43 -3.24 -20.41
C ASP A 248 -13.40 -2.23 -19.26
N PRO A 249 -13.69 -0.95 -19.55
CA PRO A 249 -13.70 0.09 -18.53
C PRO A 249 -14.79 -0.13 -17.46
N VAL A 250 -15.83 -0.89 -17.75
CA VAL A 250 -16.87 -1.23 -16.77
C VAL A 250 -16.32 -2.19 -15.72
N ILE A 251 -15.53 -3.18 -16.15
CA ILE A 251 -14.86 -4.11 -15.22
C ILE A 251 -13.84 -3.36 -14.37
N GLU A 252 -13.09 -2.44 -14.95
CA GLU A 252 -12.14 -1.62 -14.19
C GLU A 252 -12.85 -0.75 -13.16
N ALA A 253 -13.89 -0.05 -13.56
CA ALA A 253 -14.69 0.77 -12.68
C ALA A 253 -15.31 -0.05 -11.53
N ALA A 254 -15.85 -1.23 -11.83
CA ALA A 254 -16.40 -2.12 -10.83
C ALA A 254 -15.34 -2.62 -9.84
N ASN A 255 -14.18 -3.04 -10.33
CA ASN A 255 -13.06 -3.45 -9.50
C ASN A 255 -12.54 -2.29 -8.65
N HIS A 256 -12.41 -1.11 -9.25
CA HIS A 256 -11.97 0.09 -8.57
C HIS A 256 -12.93 0.52 -7.46
N VAL A 257 -14.23 0.47 -7.74
CA VAL A 257 -15.28 0.74 -6.74
C VAL A 257 -15.25 -0.31 -5.63
N ALA A 258 -15.07 -1.59 -5.98
CA ALA A 258 -14.92 -2.66 -5.00
C ALA A 258 -13.68 -2.49 -4.11
N ILE A 259 -12.65 -1.84 -4.63
CA ILE A 259 -11.35 -1.66 -4.01
C ILE A 259 -11.29 -0.40 -3.13
N ARG A 260 -11.90 0.70 -3.57
CA ARG A 260 -11.90 2.01 -2.87
C ARG A 260 -12.77 2.10 -1.63
N ARG A 261 -13.04 1.02 -1.01
CA ARG A 261 -13.92 1.02 0.09
C ARG A 261 -13.35 1.62 1.32
N VAL A 262 -14.06 2.61 1.79
CA VAL A 262 -13.70 3.44 2.93
C VAL A 262 -14.46 3.03 4.20
N ASP A 263 -15.63 2.43 4.07
CA ASP A 263 -16.45 2.03 5.20
C ASP A 263 -17.37 0.81 4.92
N GLU A 264 -17.95 0.25 5.99
CA GLU A 264 -18.84 -0.90 5.90
C GLU A 264 -20.19 -0.57 5.22
N ASP A 265 -20.64 0.66 5.28
CA ASP A 265 -21.94 1.07 4.70
C ASP A 265 -21.91 0.99 3.17
N TYR A 266 -20.75 1.22 2.61
CA TYR A 266 -20.53 1.07 1.20
C TYR A 266 -20.66 -0.38 0.73
N TYR A 267 -20.24 -1.36 1.55
CA TYR A 267 -20.42 -2.79 1.27
C TYR A 267 -21.88 -3.20 1.35
N ARG A 268 -22.59 -2.71 2.35
CA ARG A 268 -24.02 -3.00 2.51
C ARG A 268 -24.83 -2.48 1.34
N LYS A 269 -24.48 -1.32 0.80
CA LYS A 269 -25.15 -0.80 -0.41
C LYS A 269 -24.87 -1.65 -1.64
N LEU A 270 -23.65 -2.17 -1.79
CA LEU A 270 -23.30 -3.09 -2.86
C LEU A 270 -24.11 -4.38 -2.80
N ASP A 271 -24.15 -5.00 -1.62
CA ASP A 271 -24.82 -6.28 -1.40
C ASP A 271 -26.34 -6.15 -1.47
N SER A 272 -26.89 -5.05 -0.97
CA SER A 272 -28.34 -4.84 -0.92
C SER A 272 -28.96 -4.45 -2.27
N GLU A 273 -28.21 -3.79 -3.14
CA GLU A 273 -28.73 -3.26 -4.39
C GLU A 273 -28.37 -4.10 -5.62
N ASN A 274 -27.39 -5.01 -5.50
CA ASN A 274 -26.88 -5.85 -6.59
C ASN A 274 -26.61 -5.04 -7.89
N ASN A 275 -26.28 -3.76 -7.75
CA ASN A 275 -26.29 -2.80 -8.83
C ASN A 275 -24.98 -2.02 -8.85
N ILE A 276 -23.95 -2.64 -9.42
CA ILE A 276 -22.62 -2.09 -9.59
C ILE A 276 -22.63 -0.73 -10.29
N ASN A 277 -23.62 -0.48 -11.16
CA ASN A 277 -23.72 0.74 -11.94
C ASN A 277 -24.12 1.99 -11.14
N ARG A 278 -24.66 1.85 -9.92
CA ARG A 278 -25.04 2.99 -9.06
C ARG A 278 -23.91 3.51 -8.19
N LEU A 279 -22.77 2.86 -8.21
CA LEU A 279 -21.64 3.16 -7.34
C LEU A 279 -20.54 3.95 -8.04
N ILE A 280 -20.73 4.27 -9.31
CA ILE A 280 -19.78 5.03 -10.14
C ILE A 280 -19.97 6.56 -9.97
N TYR A 281 -20.94 7.00 -9.14
CA TYR A 281 -21.24 8.42 -8.91
C TYR A 281 -21.07 8.82 -7.46
#